data_125a968bcc87e8c70d0837a84b28f5f3
#
_entry.id   125a968bcc87e8c70d0837a84b28f5f3
#
_cell.length_a   1.000
_cell.length_b   1.000
_cell.length_c   1.000
_cell.angle_alpha   90.00
_cell.angle_beta   90.00
_cell.angle_gamma   90.00
#
_symmetry.space_group_name_H-M   'P 1'
#
loop_
_entity.id
_entity.type
_entity.pdbx_description
1 polymer ?
#
loop_
_entity_poly.entity_id
_entity_poly.type
_entity_poly.pdbx_seq_one_letter_code
_entity_poly.pdbx_strand_id
1 'polypeptide(L)'
;VDHQLSLVNLNHFGFENVRITEPAQFTEYPKGGFYDWHMDLDVNGSHEPPVRKISMTCLLSDPSTFTGGELEFMEKNKMPSLKQGQAIFFASFIRHRVAPVKKGIRRSLVMWFGGQPFK
;
A
#
# COMPACT_ATOMS: atom_id res chain seq x y z
N VAL A 1 -0.48 15.71 1.51
CA VAL A 1 -0.69 14.30 1.88
C VAL A 1 -1.40 14.17 3.21
N ASP A 2 -0.94 14.89 4.25
CA ASP A 2 -1.58 14.80 5.57
C ASP A 2 -3.03 15.25 5.56
N HIS A 3 -3.35 16.32 4.83
CA HIS A 3 -4.72 16.80 4.70
C HIS A 3 -5.61 15.76 4.02
N GLN A 4 -5.11 15.19 2.93
CA GLN A 4 -5.84 14.17 2.19
C GLN A 4 -6.03 12.90 3.02
N LEU A 5 -5.01 12.51 3.78
CA LEU A 5 -5.09 11.38 4.70
C LEU A 5 -6.17 11.59 5.75
N SER A 6 -6.25 12.79 6.33
CA SER A 6 -7.27 13.09 7.35
C SER A 6 -8.68 12.92 6.81
N LEU A 7 -8.95 13.36 5.58
CA LEU A 7 -10.25 13.17 4.94
C LEU A 7 -10.56 11.70 4.70
N VAL A 8 -9.59 10.94 4.19
CA VAL A 8 -9.75 9.50 3.95
C VAL A 8 -10.01 8.78 5.26
N ASN A 9 -9.24 9.07 6.30
CA ASN A 9 -9.38 8.43 7.60
C ASN A 9 -10.76 8.69 8.20
N LEU A 10 -11.23 9.93 8.20
CA LEU A 10 -12.52 10.29 8.76
C LEU A 10 -13.66 9.62 8.00
N ASN A 11 -13.57 9.53 6.68
CA ASN A 11 -14.66 9.06 5.84
C ASN A 11 -14.70 7.53 5.68
N HIS A 12 -13.54 6.85 5.81
CA HIS A 12 -13.46 5.43 5.45
C HIS A 12 -12.90 4.54 6.56
N PHE A 13 -11.95 5.00 7.36
CA PHE A 13 -11.23 4.15 8.31
C PHE A 13 -11.55 4.44 9.78
N GLY A 14 -11.81 5.69 10.14
CA GLY A 14 -12.16 6.06 11.52
C GLY A 14 -11.04 5.92 12.55
N PHE A 15 -9.78 5.87 12.11
CA PHE A 15 -8.65 5.76 13.01
C PHE A 15 -8.31 7.12 13.62
N GLU A 16 -7.96 7.13 14.91
CA GLU A 16 -7.55 8.34 15.61
C GLU A 16 -6.03 8.58 15.51
N ASN A 17 -5.65 9.85 15.43
CA ASN A 17 -4.23 10.27 15.51
C ASN A 17 -3.33 9.61 14.47
N VAL A 18 -3.86 9.37 13.28
CA VAL A 18 -3.09 8.77 12.19
C VAL A 18 -2.24 9.84 11.50
N ARG A 19 -0.96 9.56 11.32
CA ARG A 19 -0.02 10.47 10.69
C ARG A 19 1.10 9.72 10.00
N ILE A 20 1.87 10.42 9.17
CA ILE A 20 3.05 9.86 8.52
C ILE A 20 4.10 9.57 9.59
N THR A 21 4.51 8.32 9.70
CA THR A 21 5.49 7.88 10.70
C THR A 21 6.76 7.33 10.09
N GLU A 22 6.82 7.17 8.77
CA GLU A 22 7.95 6.60 8.07
C GLU A 22 8.17 7.36 6.76
N PRO A 23 9.41 7.39 6.24
CA PRO A 23 9.66 7.91 4.90
C PRO A 23 8.93 7.08 3.85
N ALA A 24 8.54 7.73 2.75
CA ALA A 24 7.97 7.03 1.61
C ALA A 24 9.00 6.06 1.02
N GLN A 25 8.52 4.91 0.55
CA GLN A 25 9.38 3.88 -0.05
C GLN A 25 9.11 3.80 -1.55
N PHE A 26 10.16 3.99 -2.33
CA PHE A 26 10.12 3.72 -3.77
C PHE A 26 10.40 2.24 -3.98
N THR A 27 9.54 1.55 -4.73
CA THR A 27 9.70 0.14 -5.03
C THR A 27 9.79 -0.07 -6.53
N GLU A 28 10.61 -1.05 -6.93
CA GLU A 28 10.82 -1.39 -8.32
C GLU A 28 10.80 -2.91 -8.47
N TYR A 29 9.90 -3.41 -9.31
CA TYR A 29 9.77 -4.84 -9.57
C TYR A 29 10.10 -5.10 -11.04
N PRO A 30 11.29 -5.66 -11.32
CA PRO A 30 11.63 -6.11 -12.67
C PRO A 30 10.91 -7.41 -13.00
N LYS A 31 11.10 -7.92 -14.21
CA LYS A 31 10.54 -9.22 -14.62
C LYS A 31 10.84 -10.28 -13.58
N GLY A 32 9.81 -10.98 -13.12
CA GLY A 32 9.89 -11.99 -12.07
C GLY A 32 9.76 -11.43 -10.66
N GLY A 33 9.83 -10.11 -10.49
CA GLY A 33 9.67 -9.47 -9.18
C GLY A 33 8.24 -9.59 -8.67
N PHE A 34 8.10 -9.77 -7.38
CA PHE A 34 6.78 -9.92 -6.74
C PHE A 34 6.91 -9.63 -5.24
N TYR A 35 5.76 -9.48 -4.59
CA TYR A 35 5.68 -9.42 -3.13
C TYR A 35 4.51 -10.31 -2.71
N ASP A 36 4.81 -11.39 -2.03
CA ASP A 36 3.81 -12.40 -1.67
C ASP A 36 2.81 -11.87 -0.63
N TRP A 37 1.76 -12.63 -0.40
CA TRP A 37 0.69 -12.28 0.53
C TRP A 37 1.22 -11.85 1.88
N HIS A 38 0.84 -10.66 2.33
CA HIS A 38 1.29 -10.10 3.61
C HIS A 38 0.32 -9.03 4.10
N MET A 39 0.51 -8.65 5.37
CA MET A 39 -0.13 -7.49 5.98
C MET A 39 0.96 -6.48 6.35
N ASP A 40 0.59 -5.20 6.44
CA ASP A 40 1.54 -4.11 6.71
C ASP A 40 1.46 -3.59 8.16
N LEU A 41 0.96 -4.39 9.09
CA LEU A 41 0.60 -3.91 10.44
C LEU A 41 1.73 -3.23 11.21
N ASP A 42 2.93 -3.79 11.18
CA ASP A 42 4.05 -3.19 11.88
C ASP A 42 5.35 -3.38 11.10
N VAL A 43 6.35 -2.60 11.48
CA VAL A 43 7.63 -2.58 10.77
C VAL A 43 8.50 -3.78 11.13
N ASN A 44 8.52 -4.16 12.40
CA ASN A 44 9.44 -5.15 12.93
C ASN A 44 8.75 -6.31 13.64
N GLY A 45 7.43 -6.42 13.54
CA GLY A 45 6.66 -7.43 14.25
C GLY A 45 6.56 -7.20 15.74
N SER A 46 6.93 -6.03 16.22
CA SER A 46 6.99 -5.75 17.66
C SER A 46 5.68 -5.28 18.27
N HIS A 47 4.75 -4.80 17.46
CA HIS A 47 3.48 -4.21 17.92
C HIS A 47 3.60 -2.96 18.80
N GLU A 48 4.80 -2.39 18.88
CA GLU A 48 5.00 -1.14 19.62
C GLU A 48 4.60 0.07 18.79
N PRO A 49 4.02 1.11 19.39
CA PRO A 49 3.69 2.33 18.65
C PRO A 49 4.95 3.04 18.11
N PRO A 50 4.86 3.74 16.97
CA PRO A 50 3.68 3.82 16.12
C PRO A 50 3.51 2.55 15.29
N VAL A 51 2.28 2.06 15.21
CA VAL A 51 1.97 0.91 14.34
C VAL A 51 1.36 1.43 13.05
N ARG A 52 1.58 0.71 11.95
CA ARG A 52 1.00 1.05 10.66
C ARG A 52 -0.51 0.79 10.69
N LYS A 53 -1.30 1.79 10.30
CA LYS A 53 -2.76 1.67 10.28
C LYS A 53 -3.33 1.78 8.88
N ILE A 54 -2.75 2.65 8.06
CA ILE A 54 -3.18 2.86 6.69
C ILE A 54 -1.96 2.72 5.78
N SER A 55 -2.12 1.97 4.72
CA SER A 55 -1.13 1.81 3.67
C SER A 55 -1.60 2.56 2.42
N MET A 56 -0.68 3.17 1.71
CA MET A 56 -0.93 3.82 0.43
C MET A 56 0.06 3.27 -0.59
N THR A 57 -0.43 2.93 -1.77
CA THR A 57 0.44 2.63 -2.90
C THR A 57 0.03 3.48 -4.10
N CYS A 58 1.02 4.08 -4.75
CA CYS A 58 0.81 4.91 -5.93
C CYS A 58 1.60 4.28 -7.08
N LEU A 59 0.92 3.99 -8.18
CA LEU A 59 1.57 3.44 -9.36
C LEU A 59 2.31 4.55 -10.10
N LEU A 60 3.61 4.42 -10.25
CA LEU A 60 4.44 5.40 -10.95
C LEU A 60 4.66 5.04 -12.41
N SER A 61 4.63 3.75 -12.75
CA SER A 61 4.78 3.28 -14.12
C SER A 61 3.51 3.49 -14.92
N ASP A 62 3.67 3.74 -16.21
CA ASP A 62 2.55 3.66 -17.15
C ASP A 62 2.15 2.19 -17.30
N PRO A 63 0.87 1.83 -17.05
CA PRO A 63 0.43 0.43 -17.14
C PRO A 63 0.67 -0.23 -18.49
N SER A 64 0.82 0.55 -19.56
CA SER A 64 1.12 0.00 -20.88
C SER A 64 2.55 -0.50 -21.02
N THR A 65 3.44 -0.17 -20.06
CA THR A 65 4.87 -0.51 -20.14
C THR A 65 5.24 -1.79 -19.43
N PHE A 66 4.29 -2.43 -18.74
CA PHE A 66 4.55 -3.70 -18.05
C PHE A 66 3.32 -4.59 -18.05
N THR A 67 3.50 -5.88 -17.85
CA THR A 67 2.43 -6.85 -17.68
C THR A 67 2.67 -7.66 -16.43
N GLY A 68 1.60 -8.20 -15.84
CA GLY A 68 1.68 -8.81 -14.51
C GLY A 68 1.76 -7.72 -13.44
N GLY A 69 2.28 -8.05 -12.28
CA GLY A 69 2.47 -7.07 -11.21
C GLY A 69 1.20 -6.49 -10.64
N GLU A 70 0.07 -7.20 -10.75
CA GLU A 70 -1.21 -6.71 -10.24
C GLU A 70 -1.19 -6.65 -8.71
N LEU A 71 -1.75 -5.57 -8.15
CA LEU A 71 -2.03 -5.49 -6.73
C LEU A 71 -3.33 -6.25 -6.46
N GLU A 72 -3.27 -7.24 -5.59
CA GLU A 72 -4.41 -8.10 -5.27
C GLU A 72 -4.70 -8.06 -3.78
N PHE A 73 -5.98 -8.03 -3.42
CA PHE A 73 -6.44 -8.09 -2.04
C PHE A 73 -7.15 -9.44 -1.81
N MET A 74 -6.77 -10.15 -0.76
CA MET A 74 -7.30 -11.50 -0.49
C MET A 74 -8.81 -11.47 -0.21
N GLU A 75 -9.30 -10.43 0.44
CA GLU A 75 -10.69 -10.32 0.89
C GLU A 75 -11.61 -9.76 -0.17
N LYS A 76 -11.08 -9.35 -1.31
CA LYS A 76 -11.85 -8.81 -2.43
C LYS A 76 -11.51 -9.57 -3.68
N ASN A 77 -12.53 -10.04 -4.38
CA ASN A 77 -12.35 -10.75 -5.64
C ASN A 77 -12.00 -9.83 -6.81
N LYS A 78 -11.80 -8.53 -6.53
CA LYS A 78 -11.45 -7.56 -7.56
C LYS A 78 -10.05 -7.02 -7.31
N MET A 79 -9.23 -7.02 -8.34
CA MET A 79 -7.94 -6.36 -8.34
C MET A 79 -8.14 -4.91 -8.73
N PRO A 80 -7.59 -3.95 -7.97
CA PRO A 80 -7.66 -2.56 -8.38
C PRO A 80 -6.84 -2.33 -9.64
N SER A 81 -7.44 -1.70 -10.63
CA SER A 81 -6.73 -1.31 -11.86
C SER A 81 -6.27 0.14 -11.70
N LEU A 82 -5.00 0.32 -11.40
CA LEU A 82 -4.44 1.64 -11.18
C LEU A 82 -3.89 2.22 -12.47
N LYS A 83 -4.17 3.51 -12.67
CA LYS A 83 -3.56 4.30 -13.73
C LYS A 83 -2.24 4.89 -13.21
N GLN A 84 -1.39 5.34 -14.13
CA GLN A 84 -0.16 6.02 -13.77
C GLN A 84 -0.46 7.24 -12.88
N GLY A 85 0.23 7.33 -11.75
CA GLY A 85 0.03 8.41 -10.78
C GLY A 85 -1.16 8.25 -9.86
N GLN A 86 -1.93 7.19 -10.02
CA GLN A 86 -3.09 6.92 -9.18
C GLN A 86 -2.69 6.17 -7.93
N ALA A 87 -3.26 6.56 -6.80
CA ALA A 87 -2.99 5.93 -5.52
C ALA A 87 -4.23 5.23 -4.97
N ILE A 88 -4.00 4.17 -4.20
CA ILE A 88 -5.04 3.50 -3.42
C ILE A 88 -4.61 3.48 -1.96
N PHE A 89 -5.58 3.73 -1.07
CA PHE A 89 -5.39 3.68 0.37
C PHE A 89 -6.17 2.50 0.93
N PHE A 90 -5.57 1.76 1.84
CA PHE A 90 -6.23 0.62 2.47
C PHE A 90 -5.73 0.41 3.89
N ALA A 91 -6.53 -0.24 4.72
CA ALA A 91 -6.14 -0.55 6.09
C ALA A 91 -4.95 -1.51 6.06
N SER A 92 -3.93 -1.25 6.89
CA SER A 92 -2.69 -2.03 6.87
C SER A 92 -2.89 -3.49 7.29
N PHE A 93 -4.02 -3.84 7.90
CA PHE A 93 -4.33 -5.23 8.27
C PHE A 93 -4.92 -6.05 7.11
N ILE A 94 -5.19 -5.45 5.97
CA ILE A 94 -5.72 -6.19 4.81
C ILE A 94 -4.59 -6.95 4.13
N ARG A 95 -4.79 -8.25 3.93
CA ARG A 95 -3.81 -9.07 3.21
C ARG A 95 -3.82 -8.73 1.74
N HIS A 96 -2.65 -8.52 1.20
CA HIS A 96 -2.48 -8.13 -0.19
C HIS A 96 -1.15 -8.65 -0.72
N ARG A 97 -1.02 -8.62 -2.05
CA ARG A 97 0.23 -8.99 -2.71
C ARG A 97 0.42 -8.19 -3.99
N VAL A 98 1.65 -8.18 -4.49
CA VAL A 98 1.96 -7.78 -5.85
C VAL A 98 2.30 -9.06 -6.62
N ALA A 99 1.47 -9.41 -7.59
CA ALA A 99 1.68 -10.60 -8.41
C ALA A 99 2.95 -10.47 -9.25
N PRO A 100 3.58 -11.57 -9.68
CA PRO A 100 4.82 -11.49 -10.44
C PRO A 100 4.68 -10.65 -11.71
N VAL A 101 5.67 -9.80 -11.94
CA VAL A 101 5.78 -9.02 -13.17
C VAL A 101 6.22 -9.97 -14.29
N LYS A 102 5.46 -10.00 -15.39
CA LYS A 102 5.73 -10.88 -16.51
C LYS A 102 6.61 -10.23 -17.57
N LYS A 103 6.48 -8.91 -17.72
CA LYS A 103 7.21 -8.14 -18.72
C LYS A 103 7.35 -6.70 -18.23
N GLY A 104 8.47 -6.07 -18.52
CA GLY A 104 8.71 -4.67 -18.16
C GLY A 104 9.09 -4.50 -16.71
N ILE A 105 8.93 -3.28 -16.22
CA ILE A 105 9.28 -2.92 -14.84
C ILE A 105 8.10 -2.18 -14.22
N ARG A 106 7.68 -2.62 -13.03
CA ARG A 106 6.64 -1.95 -12.27
C ARG A 106 7.27 -1.10 -11.17
N ARG A 107 6.99 0.20 -11.17
CA ARG A 107 7.48 1.12 -10.15
C ARG A 107 6.32 1.71 -9.38
N SER A 108 6.47 1.80 -8.07
CA SER A 108 5.44 2.37 -7.20
C SER A 108 6.06 3.12 -6.04
N LEU A 109 5.27 4.03 -5.47
CA LEU A 109 5.60 4.72 -4.24
C LEU A 109 4.67 4.20 -3.17
N VAL A 110 5.24 3.76 -2.05
CA VAL A 110 4.48 3.23 -0.93
C VAL A 110 4.68 4.14 0.27
N MET A 111 3.59 4.43 0.97
CA MET A 111 3.63 5.22 2.20
C MET A 111 2.78 4.53 3.26
N TRP A 112 3.22 4.66 4.51
CA TRP A 112 2.48 4.14 5.64
C TRP A 112 2.18 5.27 6.61
N PHE A 113 0.98 5.19 7.19
CA PHE A 113 0.51 6.13 8.17
C PHE A 113 0.21 5.34 9.44
N GLY A 114 0.81 5.77 10.53
CA GLY A 114 0.74 5.02 11.77
C GLY A 114 0.19 5.83 12.91
N GLY A 115 0.04 5.19 14.05
CA GLY A 115 -0.47 5.79 15.26
C GLY A 115 -0.46 4.81 16.40
N GLN A 116 -1.38 4.98 17.34
CA GLN A 116 -1.52 4.08 18.47
C GLN A 116 -1.99 2.69 18.01
N PRO A 117 -1.69 1.63 18.74
CA PRO A 117 -2.15 0.30 18.40
C PRO A 117 -3.67 0.24 18.25
N PHE A 118 -4.16 -0.72 17.48
CA PHE A 118 -5.59 -0.97 17.35
C PHE A 118 -6.16 -1.39 18.70
N LYS A 119 -7.36 -0.91 18.97
CA LYS A 119 -8.08 -1.27 20.20
C LYS A 119 -9.01 -2.44 19.96
#